data_7768ddea611a3493ae2e4e19af3f1d0b
#
_entry.id   7768ddea611a3493ae2e4e19af3f1d0b
#
_cell.length_a   1.000
_cell.length_b   1.000
_cell.length_c   1.000
_cell.angle_alpha   90.00
_cell.angle_beta   90.00
_cell.angle_gamma   90.00
#
_symmetry.space_group_name_H-M   'P 1'
#
loop_
_entity.id
_entity.type
_entity.pdbx_description
1 polymer ?
#
loop_
_entity_poly.entity_id
_entity_poly.type
_entity_poly.pdbx_seq_one_letter_code
_entity_poly.pdbx_strand_id
1 'polypeptide(L)'
;MQPDASVSIVIVNWNRGEDVVRAVRHLRGLRGLDADIVVVDNGSTDGSRVRLAGLESVRFVGLGSNYGPAKARNVGLRQSRGKYVLFLDSDATISRSSLARLVERMESDPTVGIAGCRIVDPATRALDQWIYQYPARTHERREFDTYSFSAAGAMVRRRALQEAGLFWEDLFIYNEEVDLSIRVLRAGYRVIYLPCARVYHIASGRGRQAPSSYWRLQVRNRIWICYRYYEAIDCYFRIFMYECMYLIKGSSRGQLPACLSGIRSGLAAAGIRRQFPDKLTREEKRRITALERHLPLRLGEGLLARSCPPRPGHRVSGGDGGAESPAERMVGASPANPPA
;
A
#
# COMPACT_ATOMS: atom_id res chain seq x y z
N MET A 1 -16.80 -15.03 17.66
CA MET A 1 -16.08 -13.74 17.56
C MET A 1 -16.03 -13.16 18.96
N GLN A 2 -14.88 -12.99 19.56
CA GLN A 2 -14.77 -12.35 20.88
C GLN A 2 -15.21 -10.88 20.75
N PRO A 3 -16.06 -10.37 21.66
CA PRO A 3 -16.74 -9.08 21.49
C PRO A 3 -15.87 -7.82 21.63
N ASP A 4 -14.56 -7.93 21.89
CA ASP A 4 -13.75 -6.77 22.29
C ASP A 4 -12.63 -6.34 21.35
N ALA A 5 -12.44 -7.00 20.20
CA ALA A 5 -11.39 -6.62 19.28
C ALA A 5 -11.88 -5.56 18.27
N SER A 6 -11.89 -4.29 18.68
CA SER A 6 -12.23 -3.20 17.77
C SER A 6 -11.20 -3.05 16.65
N VAL A 7 -11.67 -3.02 15.41
CA VAL A 7 -10.84 -2.81 14.22
C VAL A 7 -11.14 -1.46 13.60
N SER A 8 -10.11 -0.68 13.28
CA SER A 8 -10.24 0.45 12.38
C SER A 8 -9.66 0.09 11.01
N ILE A 9 -10.29 0.55 9.93
CA ILE A 9 -9.80 0.39 8.56
C ILE A 9 -9.40 1.78 8.05
N VAL A 10 -8.13 1.96 7.72
CA VAL A 10 -7.59 3.21 7.20
C VAL A 10 -7.34 3.04 5.71
N ILE A 11 -8.01 3.87 4.91
CA ILE A 11 -7.89 3.91 3.46
C ILE A 11 -7.34 5.28 3.05
N VAL A 12 -6.25 5.28 2.27
CA VAL A 12 -5.70 6.50 1.68
C VAL A 12 -6.15 6.59 0.24
N ASN A 13 -6.77 7.73 -0.11
CA ASN A 13 -7.22 8.03 -1.46
C ASN A 13 -6.37 9.14 -2.09
N TRP A 14 -6.01 8.98 -3.36
CA TRP A 14 -5.46 10.05 -4.19
C TRP A 14 -5.86 9.83 -5.65
N ASN A 15 -6.78 10.68 -6.15
CA ASN A 15 -7.31 10.63 -7.52
C ASN A 15 -7.88 9.25 -7.93
N ARG A 16 -8.63 8.61 -7.01
CA ARG A 16 -9.30 7.31 -7.21
C ARG A 16 -10.71 7.30 -6.61
N GLY A 17 -11.48 8.38 -6.84
CA GLY A 17 -12.78 8.57 -6.21
C GLY A 17 -13.77 7.43 -6.43
N GLU A 18 -13.81 6.82 -7.62
CA GLU A 18 -14.69 5.68 -7.91
C GLU A 18 -14.24 4.41 -7.19
N ASP A 19 -12.92 4.17 -7.14
CA ASP A 19 -12.38 2.97 -6.54
C ASP A 19 -12.60 2.99 -5.02
N VAL A 20 -12.32 4.12 -4.36
CA VAL A 20 -12.50 4.24 -2.91
C VAL A 20 -13.97 4.17 -2.50
N VAL A 21 -14.89 4.73 -3.28
CA VAL A 21 -16.34 4.59 -3.02
C VAL A 21 -16.77 3.14 -3.14
N ARG A 22 -16.25 2.40 -4.11
CA ARG A 22 -16.51 0.95 -4.28
C ARG A 22 -15.95 0.16 -3.09
N ALA A 23 -14.71 0.44 -2.66
CA ALA A 23 -14.10 -0.20 -1.50
C ALA A 23 -14.92 0.03 -0.21
N VAL A 24 -15.33 1.28 0.05
CA VAL A 24 -16.15 1.63 1.21
C VAL A 24 -17.51 0.93 1.17
N ARG A 25 -18.22 0.95 0.02
CA ARG A 25 -19.50 0.26 -0.15
C ARG A 25 -19.36 -1.25 0.09
N HIS A 26 -18.29 -1.87 -0.41
CA HIS A 26 -18.00 -3.28 -0.16
C HIS A 26 -17.84 -3.55 1.34
N LEU A 27 -17.02 -2.77 2.04
CA LEU A 27 -16.80 -2.92 3.47
C LEU A 27 -18.10 -2.75 4.27
N ARG A 28 -18.93 -1.77 3.94
CA ARG A 28 -20.23 -1.54 4.59
C ARG A 28 -21.24 -2.65 4.31
N GLY A 29 -21.15 -3.30 3.16
CA GLY A 29 -21.97 -4.47 2.80
C GLY A 29 -21.61 -5.75 3.57
N LEU A 30 -20.49 -5.79 4.29
CA LEU A 30 -20.09 -6.96 5.07
C LEU A 30 -20.93 -7.08 6.35
N ARG A 31 -21.94 -7.97 6.37
CA ARG A 31 -22.83 -8.18 7.52
C ARG A 31 -22.04 -8.48 8.80
N GLY A 32 -22.38 -7.77 9.88
CA GLY A 32 -21.74 -7.96 11.20
C GLY A 32 -20.26 -7.51 11.23
N LEU A 33 -19.85 -6.63 10.32
CA LEU A 33 -18.59 -5.91 10.43
C LEU A 33 -18.85 -4.67 11.29
N ASP A 34 -18.32 -4.69 12.51
CA ASP A 34 -18.22 -3.51 13.37
C ASP A 34 -16.78 -2.97 13.26
N ALA A 35 -16.55 -2.10 12.30
CA ALA A 35 -15.26 -1.48 12.06
C ALA A 35 -15.40 0.02 11.84
N ASP A 36 -14.52 0.79 12.48
CA ASP A 36 -14.35 2.21 12.27
C ASP A 36 -13.60 2.42 10.94
N ILE A 37 -14.28 2.99 9.92
CA ILE A 37 -13.66 3.25 8.61
C ILE A 37 -13.23 4.69 8.54
N VAL A 38 -11.93 4.92 8.33
CA VAL A 38 -11.31 6.23 8.15
C VAL A 38 -10.80 6.32 6.72
N VAL A 39 -11.31 7.27 5.95
CA VAL A 39 -10.82 7.56 4.60
C VAL A 39 -10.07 8.89 4.62
N VAL A 40 -8.81 8.87 4.24
CA VAL A 40 -7.98 10.08 4.12
C VAL A 40 -7.79 10.39 2.64
N ASP A 41 -8.36 11.50 2.21
CA ASP A 41 -8.14 12.03 0.86
C ASP A 41 -6.86 12.87 0.84
N ASN A 42 -5.87 12.40 0.14
CA ASN A 42 -4.53 12.97 0.10
C ASN A 42 -4.38 14.06 -0.98
N GLY A 43 -5.32 15.02 -0.99
CA GLY A 43 -5.30 16.15 -1.91
C GLY A 43 -5.71 15.79 -3.33
N SER A 44 -6.79 15.03 -3.51
CA SER A 44 -7.31 14.67 -4.83
C SER A 44 -7.91 15.87 -5.57
N THR A 45 -7.81 15.83 -6.90
CA THR A 45 -8.33 16.83 -7.85
C THR A 45 -9.39 16.26 -8.80
N ASP A 46 -9.75 14.98 -8.67
CA ASP A 46 -10.67 14.24 -9.56
C ASP A 46 -12.14 14.22 -9.08
N GLY A 47 -12.52 15.09 -8.15
CA GLY A 47 -13.85 15.10 -7.52
C GLY A 47 -14.03 14.05 -6.42
N SER A 48 -13.00 13.30 -6.03
CA SER A 48 -13.03 12.32 -4.91
C SER A 48 -13.60 12.91 -3.64
N ARG A 49 -13.19 14.14 -3.27
CA ARG A 49 -13.59 14.80 -2.03
C ARG A 49 -15.11 14.96 -1.90
N VAL A 50 -15.77 15.40 -2.97
CA VAL A 50 -17.24 15.57 -2.99
C VAL A 50 -17.94 14.23 -2.83
N ARG A 51 -17.47 13.20 -3.53
CA ARG A 51 -18.05 11.85 -3.47
C ARG A 51 -17.87 11.21 -2.09
N LEU A 52 -16.73 11.43 -1.44
CA LEU A 52 -16.42 10.86 -0.13
C LEU A 52 -17.13 11.60 1.02
N ALA A 53 -17.28 12.92 0.91
CA ALA A 53 -17.99 13.72 1.92
C ALA A 53 -19.47 13.33 2.05
N GLY A 54 -20.08 12.78 0.98
CA GLY A 54 -21.45 12.27 0.98
C GLY A 54 -21.62 10.84 1.48
N LEU A 55 -20.54 10.14 1.88
CA LEU A 55 -20.64 8.78 2.41
C LEU A 55 -20.92 8.79 3.91
N GLU A 56 -22.14 8.41 4.27
CA GLU A 56 -22.54 8.22 5.66
C GLU A 56 -21.69 7.12 6.33
N SER A 57 -21.51 7.24 7.64
CA SER A 57 -20.84 6.23 8.49
C SER A 57 -19.34 6.01 8.17
N VAL A 58 -18.69 6.96 7.48
CA VAL A 58 -17.24 6.96 7.22
C VAL A 58 -16.65 8.22 7.81
N ARG A 59 -15.55 8.09 8.52
CA ARG A 59 -14.78 9.25 8.96
C ARG A 59 -13.92 9.73 7.80
N PHE A 60 -14.33 10.82 7.17
CA PHE A 60 -13.61 11.43 6.07
C PHE A 60 -12.65 12.52 6.58
N VAL A 61 -11.41 12.51 6.06
CA VAL A 61 -10.40 13.53 6.33
C VAL A 61 -9.77 13.98 5.01
N GLY A 62 -9.96 15.23 4.63
CA GLY A 62 -9.37 15.82 3.41
C GLY A 62 -8.08 16.57 3.72
N LEU A 63 -6.99 16.24 3.02
CA LEU A 63 -5.74 16.99 3.04
C LEU A 63 -5.74 18.05 1.93
N GLY A 64 -4.98 19.14 2.13
CA GLY A 64 -4.92 20.24 1.15
C GLY A 64 -4.07 19.94 -0.08
N SER A 65 -3.15 18.96 0.02
CA SER A 65 -2.21 18.58 -1.05
C SER A 65 -1.82 17.11 -0.91
N ASN A 66 -1.14 16.57 -1.92
CA ASN A 66 -0.56 15.24 -1.84
C ASN A 66 0.72 15.27 -0.99
N TYR A 67 0.63 14.83 0.25
CA TYR A 67 1.74 14.72 1.21
C TYR A 67 2.37 13.32 1.23
N GLY A 68 1.99 12.44 0.33
CA GLY A 68 2.40 11.04 0.29
C GLY A 68 1.58 10.13 1.22
N PRO A 69 1.52 8.82 0.90
CA PRO A 69 0.78 7.85 1.69
C PRO A 69 1.31 7.67 3.12
N ALA A 70 2.60 7.89 3.38
CA ALA A 70 3.16 7.81 4.73
C ALA A 70 2.47 8.81 5.68
N LYS A 71 2.39 10.09 5.30
CA LYS A 71 1.70 11.11 6.09
C LYS A 71 0.20 10.89 6.12
N ALA A 72 -0.41 10.52 5.01
CA ALA A 72 -1.85 10.27 4.96
C ALA A 72 -2.25 9.10 5.87
N ARG A 73 -1.47 8.00 5.90
CA ARG A 73 -1.69 6.88 6.84
C ARG A 73 -1.54 7.34 8.30
N ASN A 74 -0.57 8.20 8.61
CA ASN A 74 -0.42 8.76 9.95
C ASN A 74 -1.63 9.59 10.38
N VAL A 75 -2.20 10.39 9.48
CA VAL A 75 -3.44 11.10 9.74
C VAL A 75 -4.58 10.12 10.02
N GLY A 76 -4.72 9.08 9.19
CA GLY A 76 -5.73 8.03 9.41
C GLY A 76 -5.55 7.29 10.75
N LEU A 77 -4.32 6.99 11.14
CA LEU A 77 -3.99 6.37 12.43
C LEU A 77 -4.42 7.25 13.62
N ARG A 78 -4.15 8.55 13.55
CA ARG A 78 -4.57 9.50 14.59
C ARG A 78 -6.08 9.63 14.71
N GLN A 79 -6.80 9.43 13.62
CA GLN A 79 -8.27 9.49 13.58
C GLN A 79 -8.94 8.15 13.93
N SER A 80 -8.21 7.06 13.89
CA SER A 80 -8.72 5.71 14.16
C SER A 80 -8.64 5.36 15.66
N ARG A 81 -9.52 4.43 16.14
CA ARG A 81 -9.65 4.10 17.56
C ARG A 81 -9.43 2.62 17.88
N GLY A 82 -9.53 1.74 16.88
CA GLY A 82 -9.47 0.28 17.06
C GLY A 82 -8.17 -0.21 17.69
N LYS A 83 -8.24 -1.30 18.44
CA LYS A 83 -7.09 -2.06 18.96
C LYS A 83 -6.17 -2.51 17.83
N TYR A 84 -6.77 -2.84 16.68
CA TYR A 84 -6.09 -3.17 15.44
C TYR A 84 -6.44 -2.15 14.35
N VAL A 85 -5.48 -1.87 13.50
CA VAL A 85 -5.67 -0.99 12.34
C VAL A 85 -5.31 -1.76 11.08
N LEU A 86 -6.29 -1.93 10.19
CA LEU A 86 -6.08 -2.47 8.85
C LEU A 86 -5.79 -1.32 7.89
N PHE A 87 -4.63 -1.31 7.27
CA PHE A 87 -4.38 -0.50 6.08
C PHE A 87 -4.93 -1.22 4.86
N LEU A 88 -5.63 -0.47 4.02
CA LEU A 88 -6.20 -0.97 2.78
C LEU A 88 -6.04 0.10 1.69
N ASP A 89 -5.59 -0.29 0.50
CA ASP A 89 -5.54 0.64 -0.63
C ASP A 89 -6.95 0.98 -1.13
N SER A 90 -7.10 2.15 -1.73
CA SER A 90 -8.40 2.65 -2.22
C SER A 90 -9.02 1.79 -3.32
N ASP A 91 -8.25 0.97 -4.01
CA ASP A 91 -8.68 0.01 -5.03
C ASP A 91 -8.60 -1.46 -4.55
N ALA A 92 -8.64 -1.66 -3.23
CA ALA A 92 -8.57 -2.97 -2.62
C ALA A 92 -9.84 -3.30 -1.80
N THR A 93 -10.13 -4.59 -1.65
CA THR A 93 -11.22 -5.10 -0.83
C THR A 93 -10.77 -6.29 -0.01
N ILE A 94 -11.44 -6.54 1.12
CA ILE A 94 -11.18 -7.68 1.99
C ILE A 94 -12.50 -8.37 2.36
N SER A 95 -12.50 -9.69 2.49
CA SER A 95 -13.66 -10.43 2.98
C SER A 95 -13.73 -10.41 4.50
N ARG A 96 -14.95 -10.59 5.06
CA ARG A 96 -15.15 -10.75 6.51
C ARG A 96 -14.31 -11.89 7.09
N SER A 97 -14.23 -13.02 6.39
CA SER A 97 -13.44 -14.17 6.82
C SER A 97 -11.94 -13.86 6.88
N SER A 98 -11.41 -13.12 5.92
CA SER A 98 -10.01 -12.69 5.94
C SER A 98 -9.73 -11.72 7.09
N LEU A 99 -10.64 -10.78 7.35
CA LEU A 99 -10.53 -9.86 8.49
C LEU A 99 -10.57 -10.61 9.83
N ALA A 100 -11.49 -11.56 9.97
CA ALA A 100 -11.59 -12.39 11.18
C ALA A 100 -10.30 -13.19 11.44
N ARG A 101 -9.69 -13.77 10.40
CA ARG A 101 -8.41 -14.49 10.51
C ARG A 101 -7.26 -13.59 10.94
N LEU A 102 -7.23 -12.33 10.48
CA LEU A 102 -6.23 -11.35 10.94
C LEU A 102 -6.39 -11.09 12.43
N VAL A 103 -7.60 -10.81 12.89
CA VAL A 103 -7.89 -10.55 14.29
C VAL A 103 -7.55 -11.78 15.15
N GLU A 104 -8.03 -12.97 14.77
CA GLU A 104 -7.74 -14.23 15.44
C GLU A 104 -6.24 -14.48 15.58
N ARG A 105 -5.49 -14.32 14.48
CA ARG A 105 -4.04 -14.53 14.49
C ARG A 105 -3.31 -13.54 15.39
N MET A 106 -3.74 -12.28 15.40
CA MET A 106 -3.14 -11.27 16.27
C MET A 106 -3.57 -11.38 17.73
N GLU A 107 -4.77 -11.89 18.02
CA GLU A 107 -5.20 -12.18 19.40
C GLU A 107 -4.47 -13.41 19.94
N SER A 108 -4.29 -14.46 19.14
CA SER A 108 -3.60 -15.69 19.56
C SER A 108 -2.11 -15.50 19.86
N ASP A 109 -1.49 -14.44 19.33
CA ASP A 109 -0.06 -14.18 19.53
C ASP A 109 0.19 -12.67 19.76
N PRO A 110 0.27 -12.23 21.02
CA PRO A 110 0.54 -10.82 21.34
C PRO A 110 1.87 -10.27 20.83
N THR A 111 2.80 -11.12 20.45
CA THR A 111 4.09 -10.70 19.90
C THR A 111 3.98 -10.25 18.44
N VAL A 112 2.89 -10.58 17.73
CA VAL A 112 2.66 -10.11 16.38
C VAL A 112 2.25 -8.64 16.40
N GLY A 113 3.12 -7.78 15.88
CA GLY A 113 2.88 -6.35 15.72
C GLY A 113 2.25 -5.99 14.39
N ILE A 114 2.64 -6.69 13.31
CA ILE A 114 2.13 -6.47 11.95
C ILE A 114 1.87 -7.82 11.28
N ALA A 115 0.69 -7.96 10.63
CA ALA A 115 0.33 -9.10 9.80
C ALA A 115 -0.02 -8.62 8.38
N GLY A 116 0.86 -8.89 7.41
CA GLY A 116 0.65 -8.61 5.99
C GLY A 116 -0.21 -9.67 5.32
N CYS A 117 -1.18 -9.26 4.52
CA CYS A 117 -2.08 -10.14 3.79
C CYS A 117 -1.46 -10.69 2.50
N ARG A 118 -2.03 -11.78 2.00
CA ARG A 118 -1.85 -12.22 0.62
C ARG A 118 -2.67 -11.32 -0.31
N ILE A 119 -1.98 -10.56 -1.15
CA ILE A 119 -2.61 -9.63 -2.10
C ILE A 119 -2.79 -10.35 -3.43
N VAL A 120 -4.02 -10.41 -3.92
CA VAL A 120 -4.40 -11.18 -5.11
C VAL A 120 -5.23 -10.33 -6.07
N ASP A 121 -5.11 -10.61 -7.34
CA ASP A 121 -5.97 -10.06 -8.37
C ASP A 121 -7.38 -10.69 -8.24
N PRO A 122 -8.46 -9.89 -8.18
CA PRO A 122 -9.80 -10.42 -7.96
C PRO A 122 -10.35 -11.26 -9.13
N ALA A 123 -9.89 -11.03 -10.35
CA ALA A 123 -10.37 -11.74 -11.53
C ALA A 123 -9.68 -13.10 -11.71
N THR A 124 -8.35 -13.13 -11.56
CA THR A 124 -7.54 -14.32 -11.80
C THR A 124 -7.25 -15.12 -10.54
N ARG A 125 -7.46 -14.53 -9.35
CA ARG A 125 -7.05 -15.07 -8.05
C ARG A 125 -5.54 -15.31 -7.93
N ALA A 126 -4.78 -14.89 -8.91
CA ALA A 126 -3.33 -14.96 -8.89
C ALA A 126 -2.74 -13.96 -7.91
N LEU A 127 -1.53 -14.23 -7.48
CA LEU A 127 -0.77 -13.30 -6.64
C LEU A 127 -0.51 -12.01 -7.43
N ASP A 128 -0.91 -10.86 -6.88
CA ASP A 128 -0.72 -9.54 -7.50
C ASP A 128 0.60 -8.89 -7.07
N GLN A 129 0.94 -8.98 -5.79
CA GLN A 129 2.16 -8.39 -5.23
C GLN A 129 2.96 -9.41 -4.43
N TRP A 130 4.29 -9.39 -4.61
CA TRP A 130 5.22 -10.15 -3.78
C TRP A 130 6.46 -9.32 -3.46
N ILE A 131 6.59 -8.94 -2.23
CA ILE A 131 7.67 -8.06 -1.74
C ILE A 131 8.59 -8.76 -0.74
N TYR A 132 8.34 -10.04 -0.49
CA TYR A 132 8.97 -10.79 0.58
C TYR A 132 10.28 -11.47 0.15
N GLN A 133 11.10 -11.83 1.14
CA GLN A 133 12.44 -12.39 0.97
C GLN A 133 12.45 -13.81 0.40
N TYR A 134 11.37 -14.56 0.51
CA TYR A 134 11.25 -15.93 -0.02
C TYR A 134 10.63 -15.96 -1.42
N PRO A 135 10.85 -17.05 -2.21
CA PRO A 135 10.17 -17.20 -3.50
C PRO A 135 8.66 -17.33 -3.33
N ALA A 136 7.89 -16.60 -4.13
CA ALA A 136 6.44 -16.73 -4.14
C ALA A 136 5.99 -18.19 -4.37
N ARG A 137 6.58 -18.86 -5.38
CA ARG A 137 6.24 -20.23 -5.76
C ARG A 137 6.25 -21.26 -4.61
N THR A 138 7.06 -21.00 -3.57
CA THR A 138 7.22 -21.94 -2.43
C THR A 138 6.61 -21.40 -1.13
N HIS A 139 6.39 -20.08 -1.01
CA HIS A 139 6.01 -19.45 0.25
C HIS A 139 4.70 -18.68 0.19
N GLU A 140 4.09 -18.45 -0.97
CA GLU A 140 2.86 -17.63 -1.06
C GLU A 140 1.68 -18.18 -0.24
N ARG A 141 1.74 -19.45 0.18
CA ARG A 141 0.72 -20.13 0.98
C ARG A 141 1.20 -20.54 2.38
N ARG A 142 2.37 -20.08 2.80
CA ARG A 142 2.95 -20.36 4.11
C ARG A 142 3.07 -19.08 4.91
N GLU A 143 2.77 -19.14 6.22
CA GLU A 143 3.08 -18.06 7.15
C GLU A 143 4.58 -18.02 7.42
N PHE A 144 5.16 -16.82 7.54
CA PHE A 144 6.57 -16.64 7.90
C PHE A 144 6.85 -15.24 8.45
N ASP A 145 7.92 -15.13 9.22
CA ASP A 145 8.44 -13.85 9.68
C ASP A 145 9.13 -13.08 8.54
N THR A 146 8.93 -11.76 8.54
CA THR A 146 9.48 -10.87 7.52
C THR A 146 9.91 -9.53 8.12
N TYR A 147 10.63 -8.74 7.38
CA TYR A 147 11.01 -7.37 7.75
C TYR A 147 10.31 -6.31 6.88
N SER A 148 9.31 -6.69 6.12
CA SER A 148 8.51 -5.79 5.29
C SER A 148 7.08 -6.29 5.15
N PHE A 149 6.16 -5.38 4.87
CA PHE A 149 4.77 -5.67 4.55
C PHE A 149 4.29 -4.72 3.44
N SER A 150 3.15 -5.01 2.85
CA SER A 150 2.49 -4.09 1.92
C SER A 150 1.29 -3.45 2.61
N ALA A 151 1.28 -2.14 2.70
CA ALA A 151 0.16 -1.41 3.26
C ALA A 151 -1.09 -1.39 2.35
N ALA A 152 -1.04 -2.03 1.17
CA ALA A 152 -2.23 -2.34 0.38
C ALA A 152 -3.16 -3.35 1.08
N GLY A 153 -2.62 -4.10 2.07
CA GLY A 153 -3.37 -5.02 2.91
C GLY A 153 -2.52 -5.51 4.07
N ALA A 154 -2.55 -4.80 5.20
CA ALA A 154 -1.84 -5.22 6.41
C ALA A 154 -2.56 -4.74 7.67
N MET A 155 -2.67 -5.62 8.66
CA MET A 155 -3.18 -5.28 9.99
C MET A 155 -2.02 -5.01 10.95
N VAL A 156 -2.14 -3.92 11.71
CA VAL A 156 -1.14 -3.48 12.67
C VAL A 156 -1.76 -3.38 14.06
N ARG A 157 -1.06 -3.87 15.08
CA ARG A 157 -1.42 -3.71 16.49
C ARG A 157 -1.16 -2.26 16.91
N ARG A 158 -2.17 -1.56 17.41
CA ARG A 158 -2.03 -0.15 17.84
C ARG A 158 -0.92 0.03 18.88
N ARG A 159 -0.82 -0.88 19.85
CA ARG A 159 0.24 -0.84 20.86
C ARG A 159 1.63 -0.91 20.24
N ALA A 160 1.84 -1.74 19.22
CA ALA A 160 3.13 -1.80 18.50
C ALA A 160 3.46 -0.46 17.83
N LEU A 161 2.45 0.27 17.30
CA LEU A 161 2.67 1.61 16.75
C LEU A 161 2.96 2.66 17.83
N GLN A 162 2.36 2.53 19.00
CA GLN A 162 2.64 3.43 20.13
C GLN A 162 4.09 3.32 20.61
N GLU A 163 4.64 2.12 20.60
CA GLU A 163 6.01 1.83 21.01
C GLU A 163 7.03 2.09 19.88
N ALA A 164 6.71 1.70 18.65
CA ALA A 164 7.61 1.85 17.50
C ALA A 164 7.53 3.23 16.83
N GLY A 165 6.49 4.00 17.09
CA GLY A 165 6.17 5.26 16.40
C GLY A 165 5.44 5.05 15.07
N LEU A 166 5.03 6.15 14.45
CA LEU A 166 4.24 6.18 13.22
C LEU A 166 5.15 6.08 11.97
N PHE A 167 4.57 6.09 10.77
CA PHE A 167 5.34 6.14 9.53
C PHE A 167 6.27 7.34 9.47
N TRP A 168 7.44 7.17 8.89
CA TRP A 168 8.37 8.28 8.63
C TRP A 168 7.89 9.09 7.42
N GLU A 169 7.33 10.26 7.69
CA GLU A 169 6.63 11.08 6.68
C GLU A 169 7.54 11.60 5.56
N ASP A 170 8.83 11.86 5.85
CA ASP A 170 9.79 12.38 4.87
C ASP A 170 10.10 11.38 3.74
N LEU A 171 9.86 10.10 3.96
CA LEU A 171 9.96 9.10 2.90
C LEU A 171 8.93 9.33 1.79
N PHE A 172 7.82 10.00 2.11
CA PHE A 172 6.71 10.27 1.21
C PHE A 172 5.99 8.99 0.77
N ILE A 173 6.63 8.15 -0.07
CA ILE A 173 6.16 6.86 -0.57
C ILE A 173 7.36 5.96 -0.88
N TYR A 174 7.19 4.65 -0.73
CA TYR A 174 8.17 3.57 -0.90
C TYR A 174 9.19 3.48 0.22
N ASN A 175 9.39 2.29 0.70
CA ASN A 175 10.21 1.91 1.85
C ASN A 175 9.73 2.44 3.23
N GLU A 176 8.61 3.16 3.31
CA GLU A 176 8.01 3.56 4.59
C GLU A 176 7.54 2.35 5.41
N GLU A 177 7.10 1.28 4.73
CA GLU A 177 6.76 0.01 5.38
C GLU A 177 7.99 -0.72 5.90
N VAL A 178 9.11 -0.64 5.19
CA VAL A 178 10.39 -1.22 5.64
C VAL A 178 10.88 -0.49 6.90
N ASP A 179 10.84 0.84 6.90
CA ASP A 179 11.19 1.65 8.06
C ASP A 179 10.34 1.30 9.28
N LEU A 180 9.02 1.26 9.11
CA LEU A 180 8.10 0.93 10.20
C LEU A 180 8.34 -0.51 10.69
N SER A 181 8.55 -1.47 9.79
CA SER A 181 8.85 -2.85 10.15
C SER A 181 10.11 -2.97 11.02
N ILE A 182 11.19 -2.28 10.66
CA ILE A 182 12.43 -2.27 11.43
C ILE A 182 12.16 -1.76 12.86
N ARG A 183 11.39 -0.67 13.00
CA ARG A 183 11.07 -0.12 14.32
C ARG A 183 10.17 -1.02 15.15
N VAL A 184 9.19 -1.68 14.53
CA VAL A 184 8.32 -2.67 15.18
C VAL A 184 9.13 -3.89 15.63
N LEU A 185 10.09 -4.36 14.82
CA LEU A 185 11.01 -5.44 15.20
C LEU A 185 11.93 -5.02 16.37
N ARG A 186 12.41 -3.77 16.39
CA ARG A 186 13.19 -3.20 17.51
C ARG A 186 12.40 -3.12 18.81
N ALA A 187 11.12 -2.78 18.71
CA ALA A 187 10.20 -2.78 19.86
C ALA A 187 9.83 -4.19 20.38
N GLY A 188 10.47 -5.25 19.84
CA GLY A 188 10.29 -6.62 20.30
C GLY A 188 9.16 -7.39 19.61
N TYR A 189 8.39 -6.76 18.75
CA TYR A 189 7.31 -7.42 18.01
C TYR A 189 7.82 -8.20 16.80
N ARG A 190 6.93 -9.03 16.26
CA ARG A 190 7.11 -9.75 14.99
C ARG A 190 6.34 -9.05 13.88
N VAL A 191 6.87 -9.13 12.67
CA VAL A 191 6.18 -8.79 11.43
C VAL A 191 6.03 -10.09 10.66
N ILE A 192 4.80 -10.47 10.31
CA ILE A 192 4.50 -11.73 9.64
C ILE A 192 3.80 -11.53 8.30
N TYR A 193 3.95 -12.49 7.39
CA TYR A 193 3.08 -12.68 6.24
C TYR A 193 2.03 -13.73 6.59
N LEU A 194 0.74 -13.40 6.41
CA LEU A 194 -0.39 -14.26 6.74
C LEU A 194 -1.18 -14.65 5.48
N PRO A 195 -0.91 -15.81 4.86
CA PRO A 195 -1.48 -16.17 3.56
C PRO A 195 -2.97 -16.51 3.59
N CYS A 196 -3.51 -16.90 4.74
CA CYS A 196 -4.93 -17.21 4.91
C CYS A 196 -5.81 -15.94 4.92
N ALA A 197 -5.26 -14.77 5.19
CA ALA A 197 -5.93 -13.48 5.02
C ALA A 197 -5.65 -12.92 3.62
N ARG A 198 -6.70 -12.75 2.81
CA ARG A 198 -6.58 -12.29 1.43
C ARG A 198 -7.17 -10.91 1.25
N VAL A 199 -6.43 -10.06 0.56
CA VAL A 199 -6.88 -8.77 0.06
C VAL A 199 -6.95 -8.85 -1.46
N TYR A 200 -8.07 -8.42 -2.04
CA TYR A 200 -8.29 -8.37 -3.47
C TYR A 200 -7.98 -6.96 -3.97
N HIS A 201 -6.97 -6.83 -4.82
CA HIS A 201 -6.46 -5.55 -5.30
C HIS A 201 -6.64 -5.43 -6.81
N ILE A 202 -7.39 -4.41 -7.25
CA ILE A 202 -7.76 -4.24 -8.66
C ILE A 202 -6.62 -3.67 -9.50
N ALA A 203 -5.60 -3.12 -8.87
CA ALA A 203 -4.43 -2.53 -9.51
C ALA A 203 -4.80 -1.48 -10.58
N SER A 204 -5.70 -0.55 -10.24
CA SER A 204 -6.13 0.49 -11.16
C SER A 204 -4.93 1.35 -11.65
N GLY A 205 -4.96 1.80 -12.90
CA GLY A 205 -3.92 2.67 -13.46
C GLY A 205 -3.95 4.10 -12.93
N ARG A 206 -5.02 4.49 -12.22
CA ARG A 206 -5.25 5.86 -11.72
C ARG A 206 -4.44 6.12 -10.45
N GLY A 207 -4.15 7.38 -10.14
CA GLY A 207 -3.50 7.77 -8.87
C GLY A 207 -2.11 7.14 -8.66
N ARG A 208 -1.36 6.87 -9.73
CA ARG A 208 0.00 6.33 -9.66
C ARG A 208 1.04 7.41 -9.86
N GLN A 209 2.17 7.25 -9.21
CA GLN A 209 3.35 8.07 -9.48
C GLN A 209 3.91 7.76 -10.87
N ALA A 210 4.49 8.78 -11.51
CA ALA A 210 5.22 8.57 -12.76
C ALA A 210 6.37 7.56 -12.56
N PRO A 211 6.72 6.73 -13.57
CA PRO A 211 7.79 5.75 -13.45
C PRO A 211 9.13 6.36 -12.99
N SER A 212 9.48 7.55 -13.45
CA SER A 212 10.70 8.27 -13.03
C SER A 212 10.67 8.64 -11.55
N SER A 213 9.51 9.09 -11.02
CA SER A 213 9.32 9.35 -9.59
C SER A 213 9.46 8.08 -8.76
N TYR A 214 8.92 6.95 -9.25
CA TYR A 214 9.09 5.66 -8.60
C TYR A 214 10.57 5.33 -8.39
N TRP A 215 11.37 5.32 -9.46
CA TRP A 215 12.79 4.96 -9.39
C TRP A 215 13.59 5.92 -8.52
N ARG A 216 13.36 7.23 -8.69
CA ARG A 216 14.03 8.26 -7.90
C ARG A 216 13.77 8.11 -6.39
N LEU A 217 12.52 7.90 -6.00
CA LEU A 217 12.14 7.80 -4.58
C LEU A 217 12.59 6.47 -3.96
N GLN A 218 12.50 5.36 -4.69
CA GLN A 218 13.00 4.06 -4.22
C GLN A 218 14.50 4.13 -3.88
N VAL A 219 15.30 4.70 -4.78
CA VAL A 219 16.74 4.85 -4.60
C VAL A 219 17.05 5.79 -3.42
N ARG A 220 16.47 7.00 -3.42
CA ARG A 220 16.64 7.97 -2.34
C ARG A 220 16.31 7.39 -0.97
N ASN A 221 15.15 6.79 -0.86
CA ASN A 221 14.63 6.30 0.42
C ASN A 221 15.46 5.13 0.94
N ARG A 222 15.99 4.28 0.05
CA ARG A 222 16.89 3.20 0.45
C ARG A 222 18.19 3.73 1.07
N ILE A 223 18.77 4.79 0.50
CA ILE A 223 19.93 5.48 1.08
C ILE A 223 19.59 6.03 2.47
N TRP A 224 18.43 6.68 2.61
CA TRP A 224 17.99 7.23 3.89
C TRP A 224 17.75 6.15 4.96
N ILE A 225 17.19 5.00 4.59
CA ILE A 225 17.10 3.82 5.47
C ILE A 225 18.48 3.37 5.93
N CYS A 226 19.46 3.30 5.00
CA CYS A 226 20.83 2.95 5.37
C CYS A 226 21.43 3.98 6.36
N TYR A 227 21.24 5.27 6.10
CA TYR A 227 21.71 6.33 7.00
C TYR A 227 21.04 6.28 8.37
N ARG A 228 19.78 5.91 8.44
CA ARG A 228 19.05 5.82 9.70
C ARG A 228 19.53 4.68 10.57
N TYR A 229 19.79 3.51 10.01
CA TYR A 229 19.91 2.27 10.78
C TYR A 229 21.31 1.68 10.87
N TYR A 230 22.23 1.99 9.93
CA TYR A 230 23.50 1.30 9.86
C TYR A 230 24.70 2.20 10.18
N GLU A 231 25.72 1.60 10.84
CA GLU A 231 27.01 2.24 11.07
C GLU A 231 27.77 2.49 9.76
N ALA A 232 28.78 3.36 9.78
CA ALA A 232 29.43 3.91 8.59
C ALA A 232 29.82 2.84 7.56
N ILE A 233 30.56 1.81 7.95
CA ILE A 233 31.06 0.78 7.02
C ILE A 233 29.89 -0.01 6.42
N ASP A 234 29.00 -0.54 7.27
CA ASP A 234 27.81 -1.28 6.82
C ASP A 234 26.87 -0.42 5.97
N CYS A 235 26.71 0.84 6.36
CA CYS A 235 25.87 1.80 5.66
C CYS A 235 26.35 2.00 4.23
N TYR A 236 27.62 2.34 4.03
CA TYR A 236 28.16 2.59 2.69
C TYR A 236 28.25 1.33 1.83
N PHE A 237 28.56 0.17 2.44
CA PHE A 237 28.54 -1.10 1.74
C PHE A 237 27.12 -1.43 1.24
N ARG A 238 26.10 -1.25 2.07
CA ARG A 238 24.70 -1.48 1.69
C ARG A 238 24.24 -0.50 0.61
N ILE A 239 24.57 0.79 0.75
CA ILE A 239 24.29 1.79 -0.28
C ILE A 239 24.92 1.34 -1.60
N PHE A 240 26.18 1.02 -1.63
CA PHE A 240 26.87 0.58 -2.85
C PHE A 240 26.17 -0.62 -3.50
N MET A 241 25.85 -1.67 -2.72
CA MET A 241 25.18 -2.86 -3.24
C MET A 241 23.78 -2.56 -3.80
N TYR A 242 22.98 -1.76 -3.09
CA TYR A 242 21.64 -1.38 -3.55
C TYR A 242 21.70 -0.49 -4.79
N GLU A 243 22.63 0.46 -4.84
CA GLU A 243 22.74 1.38 -5.97
C GLU A 243 23.22 0.66 -7.22
N CYS A 244 24.18 -0.24 -7.15
CA CYS A 244 24.56 -1.10 -8.27
C CYS A 244 23.34 -1.86 -8.82
N MET A 245 22.53 -2.45 -7.94
CA MET A 245 21.30 -3.15 -8.32
C MET A 245 20.29 -2.21 -9.00
N TYR A 246 20.05 -1.02 -8.46
CA TYR A 246 19.11 -0.06 -9.03
C TYR A 246 19.59 0.52 -10.35
N LEU A 247 20.89 0.79 -10.49
CA LEU A 247 21.47 1.27 -11.74
C LEU A 247 21.32 0.23 -12.86
N ILE A 248 21.64 -1.05 -12.58
CA ILE A 248 21.48 -2.12 -13.56
C ILE A 248 20.00 -2.25 -13.99
N LYS A 249 19.07 -2.32 -13.02
CA LYS A 249 17.64 -2.46 -13.32
C LYS A 249 17.03 -1.23 -13.93
N GLY A 250 17.45 -0.04 -13.50
CA GLY A 250 16.99 1.23 -14.04
C GLY A 250 17.46 1.43 -15.47
N SER A 251 18.70 1.07 -15.76
CA SER A 251 19.26 1.12 -17.13
C SER A 251 18.47 0.23 -18.09
N SER A 252 18.21 -1.02 -17.71
CA SER A 252 17.43 -1.96 -18.54
C SER A 252 15.99 -1.52 -18.82
N ARG A 253 15.49 -0.50 -18.10
CA ARG A 253 14.14 0.05 -18.22
C ARG A 253 14.08 1.51 -18.67
N GLY A 254 15.21 2.07 -19.11
CA GLY A 254 15.31 3.47 -19.55
C GLY A 254 15.15 4.48 -18.40
N GLN A 255 15.38 4.08 -17.14
CA GLN A 255 15.17 4.90 -15.95
C GLN A 255 16.48 5.32 -15.25
N LEU A 256 17.61 5.17 -15.93
CA LEU A 256 18.93 5.53 -15.40
C LEU A 256 19.00 6.98 -14.87
N PRO A 257 18.47 8.01 -15.58
CA PRO A 257 18.48 9.37 -15.07
C PRO A 257 17.71 9.54 -13.76
N ALA A 258 16.59 8.82 -13.59
CA ALA A 258 15.81 8.84 -12.38
C ALA A 258 16.57 8.18 -11.19
N CYS A 259 17.27 7.07 -11.44
CA CYS A 259 18.13 6.44 -10.44
C CYS A 259 19.27 7.37 -10.01
N LEU A 260 19.98 8.01 -10.95
CA LEU A 260 21.04 8.96 -10.65
C LEU A 260 20.54 10.18 -9.86
N SER A 261 19.35 10.70 -10.21
CA SER A 261 18.68 11.75 -9.44
C SER A 261 18.35 11.29 -8.01
N GLY A 262 17.92 10.03 -7.86
CA GLY A 262 17.67 9.40 -6.56
C GLY A 262 18.93 9.31 -5.70
N ILE A 263 20.05 8.84 -6.28
CA ILE A 263 21.36 8.77 -5.61
C ILE A 263 21.78 10.17 -5.15
N ARG A 264 21.79 11.15 -6.07
CA ARG A 264 22.17 12.53 -5.73
C ARG A 264 21.35 13.09 -4.57
N SER A 265 20.02 12.96 -4.62
CA SER A 265 19.14 13.47 -3.57
C SER A 265 19.25 12.67 -2.27
N GLY A 266 19.53 11.38 -2.33
CA GLY A 266 19.77 10.53 -1.17
C GLY A 266 21.05 10.90 -0.43
N LEU A 267 22.16 11.05 -1.18
CA LEU A 267 23.47 11.40 -0.62
C LEU A 267 23.52 12.84 -0.08
N ALA A 268 22.85 13.79 -0.74
CA ALA A 268 22.76 15.18 -0.28
C ALA A 268 22.13 15.33 1.10
N ALA A 269 21.29 14.39 1.52
CA ALA A 269 20.65 14.39 2.83
C ALA A 269 21.46 13.68 3.93
N ALA A 270 22.79 13.78 3.89
CA ALA A 270 23.67 13.19 4.91
C ALA A 270 23.36 13.66 6.35
N GLY A 271 22.71 14.81 6.51
CA GLY A 271 22.19 15.31 7.81
C GLY A 271 21.20 14.35 8.48
N ILE A 272 20.50 13.47 7.73
CA ILE A 272 19.63 12.42 8.28
C ILE A 272 20.39 11.51 9.26
N ARG A 273 21.67 11.22 9.01
CA ARG A 273 22.47 10.42 9.95
C ARG A 273 22.54 11.04 11.35
N ARG A 274 22.56 12.37 11.45
CA ARG A 274 22.61 13.10 12.73
C ARG A 274 21.24 13.13 13.42
N GLN A 275 20.14 13.10 12.66
CA GLN A 275 18.77 13.05 13.21
C GLN A 275 18.47 11.71 13.91
N PHE A 276 19.15 10.65 13.51
CA PHE A 276 18.94 9.30 14.05
C PHE A 276 20.27 8.72 14.56
N PRO A 277 20.71 9.11 15.77
CA PRO A 277 21.96 8.63 16.34
C PRO A 277 21.89 7.15 16.72
N ASP A 278 20.72 6.65 17.09
CA ASP A 278 20.52 5.28 17.58
C ASP A 278 20.52 4.27 16.42
N LYS A 279 21.70 3.76 16.11
CA LYS A 279 21.87 2.71 15.10
C LYS A 279 21.40 1.36 15.62
N LEU A 280 21.23 0.40 14.73
CA LEU A 280 20.93 -0.98 15.09
C LEU A 280 22.11 -1.57 15.89
N THR A 281 21.79 -2.18 17.02
CA THR A 281 22.72 -3.01 17.77
C THR A 281 23.17 -4.22 16.93
N ARG A 282 24.22 -4.92 17.34
CA ARG A 282 24.67 -6.12 16.65
C ARG A 282 23.60 -7.21 16.61
N GLU A 283 22.81 -7.35 17.66
CA GLU A 283 21.73 -8.33 17.76
C GLU A 283 20.56 -7.97 16.85
N GLU A 284 20.07 -6.73 16.91
CA GLU A 284 19.00 -6.21 16.02
C GLU A 284 19.42 -6.36 14.55
N LYS A 285 20.67 -6.01 14.21
CA LYS A 285 21.20 -6.18 12.87
C LYS A 285 21.23 -7.66 12.44
N ARG A 286 21.65 -8.58 13.31
CA ARG A 286 21.61 -10.02 13.01
C ARG A 286 20.19 -10.49 12.75
N ARG A 287 19.22 -10.08 13.58
CA ARG A 287 17.81 -10.43 13.44
C ARG A 287 17.25 -9.92 12.10
N ILE A 288 17.44 -8.64 11.77
CA ILE A 288 16.97 -8.04 10.53
C ILE A 288 17.68 -8.68 9.32
N THR A 289 18.99 -8.84 9.36
CA THR A 289 19.75 -9.47 8.27
C THR A 289 19.35 -10.93 8.04
N ALA A 290 18.96 -11.67 9.08
CA ALA A 290 18.42 -13.02 8.93
C ALA A 290 17.12 -13.04 8.13
N LEU A 291 16.26 -12.01 8.30
CA LEU A 291 15.05 -11.82 7.52
C LEU A 291 15.32 -11.27 6.10
N GLU A 292 16.47 -10.63 5.88
CA GLU A 292 16.90 -10.10 4.57
C GLU A 292 17.65 -11.14 3.71
N ARG A 293 18.23 -12.18 4.29
CA ARG A 293 19.24 -13.07 3.67
C ARG A 293 18.93 -13.64 2.29
N HIS A 294 17.71 -13.58 1.87
CA HIS A 294 17.31 -14.08 0.54
C HIS A 294 17.09 -12.98 -0.51
N LEU A 295 17.24 -11.69 -0.13
CA LEU A 295 17.03 -10.58 -1.07
C LEU A 295 18.16 -10.34 -2.09
N PRO A 296 19.47 -10.36 -1.72
CA PRO A 296 20.54 -10.01 -2.67
C PRO A 296 20.78 -11.03 -3.77
N LEU A 297 20.53 -12.32 -3.52
CA LEU A 297 20.80 -13.39 -4.47
C LEU A 297 19.70 -13.59 -5.53
N ARG A 298 18.59 -12.83 -5.44
CA ARG A 298 17.46 -12.92 -6.37
C ARG A 298 17.33 -11.70 -7.26
N LEU A 299 18.38 -11.31 -7.90
CA LEU A 299 18.38 -10.31 -8.98
C LEU A 299 17.42 -10.68 -10.15
N GLY A 300 16.90 -11.90 -10.19
CA GLY A 300 16.06 -12.41 -11.27
C GLY A 300 14.56 -12.55 -10.97
N GLU A 301 14.12 -12.96 -9.78
CA GLU A 301 12.73 -13.43 -9.59
C GLU A 301 11.81 -12.55 -8.72
N GLY A 302 12.27 -11.91 -7.68
CA GLY A 302 11.39 -11.26 -6.68
C GLY A 302 11.04 -9.81 -6.97
N LEU A 303 11.85 -9.09 -7.73
CA LEU A 303 11.57 -7.73 -8.20
C LEU A 303 10.99 -7.71 -9.62
N LEU A 304 10.85 -8.88 -10.25
CA LEU A 304 10.09 -9.12 -11.47
C LEU A 304 8.61 -9.41 -11.23
N ALA A 305 8.18 -9.54 -9.97
CA ALA A 305 6.76 -9.46 -9.67
C ALA A 305 6.30 -8.03 -10.00
N ARG A 306 6.16 -7.82 -11.27
CA ARG A 306 5.38 -6.82 -11.97
C ARG A 306 5.19 -5.49 -11.19
N SER A 307 6.16 -4.56 -11.32
CA SER A 307 5.68 -3.27 -11.78
C SER A 307 4.96 -3.58 -13.09
N CYS A 308 3.65 -3.82 -13.02
CA CYS A 308 2.85 -4.08 -14.21
C CYS A 308 3.17 -2.97 -15.21
N PRO A 309 3.65 -3.29 -16.44
CA PRO A 309 3.44 -2.36 -17.53
C PRO A 309 1.94 -2.08 -17.55
N PRO A 310 1.48 -0.88 -17.91
CA PRO A 310 0.07 -0.62 -18.07
C PRO A 310 -0.42 -1.73 -19.01
N ARG A 311 -1.37 -2.56 -18.55
CA ARG A 311 -2.07 -3.48 -19.45
C ARG A 311 -2.61 -2.57 -20.54
N PRO A 312 -2.41 -2.89 -21.84
CA PRO A 312 -3.05 -2.15 -22.91
C PRO A 312 -4.54 -2.08 -22.54
N GLY A 313 -5.08 -0.86 -22.52
CA GLY A 313 -6.43 -0.62 -22.08
C GLY A 313 -7.35 -1.64 -22.74
N HIS A 314 -8.26 -2.24 -21.98
CA HIS A 314 -9.44 -2.81 -22.54
C HIS A 314 -10.06 -1.67 -23.38
N ARG A 315 -9.83 -1.72 -24.68
CA ARG A 315 -10.70 -1.03 -25.63
C ARG A 315 -12.09 -1.56 -25.31
N VAL A 316 -12.92 -0.72 -24.73
CA VAL A 316 -14.36 -0.87 -24.90
C VAL A 316 -14.53 -0.82 -26.42
N SER A 317 -14.72 -1.98 -27.01
CA SER A 317 -15.14 -2.10 -28.39
C SER A 317 -16.51 -1.42 -28.44
N GLY A 318 -16.54 -0.19 -28.95
CA GLY A 318 -17.71 0.41 -29.49
C GLY A 318 -18.11 -0.46 -30.66
N GLY A 319 -19.07 -1.34 -30.44
CA GLY A 319 -19.75 -2.05 -31.49
C GLY A 319 -20.79 -1.09 -32.10
N ASP A 320 -20.41 -0.41 -33.18
CA ASP A 320 -21.37 0.00 -34.20
C ASP A 320 -21.92 -1.29 -34.81
N GLY A 321 -23.17 -1.54 -34.54
CA GLY A 321 -23.96 -2.63 -35.11
C GLY A 321 -25.41 -2.30 -35.02
N GLY A 322 -25.90 -1.52 -35.99
CA GLY A 322 -27.31 -1.22 -36.16
C GLY A 322 -28.13 -2.51 -36.32
N ALA A 323 -29.15 -2.65 -35.50
CA ALA A 323 -30.30 -3.46 -35.76
C ALA A 323 -31.52 -2.67 -35.30
N GLU A 324 -32.19 -2.08 -36.28
CA GLU A 324 -33.54 -1.50 -36.15
C GLU A 324 -34.47 -2.55 -35.55
N SER A 325 -35.12 -2.21 -34.43
CA SER A 325 -36.27 -2.93 -33.92
C SER A 325 -37.55 -2.25 -34.44
N PRO A 326 -38.54 -3.00 -34.99
CA PRO A 326 -39.72 -2.45 -35.67
C PRO A 326 -40.83 -2.11 -34.67
N ALA A 327 -40.84 -0.88 -34.13
CA ALA A 327 -41.94 -0.36 -33.33
C ALA A 327 -42.05 1.19 -33.38
N GLU A 328 -41.76 1.78 -34.53
CA GLU A 328 -42.10 3.18 -34.81
C GLU A 328 -42.87 3.28 -36.14
N ARG A 329 -44.06 2.75 -36.13
CA ARG A 329 -45.14 3.20 -37.03
C ARG A 329 -46.40 3.28 -36.21
N MET A 330 -46.73 4.48 -35.82
CA MET A 330 -48.06 5.07 -35.91
C MET A 330 -48.14 6.36 -35.09
N VAL A 331 -48.58 7.32 -35.84
CA VAL A 331 -49.45 8.46 -35.58
C VAL A 331 -48.72 9.77 -35.27
N GLY A 332 -48.60 10.51 -36.36
CA GLY A 332 -48.54 11.96 -36.31
C GLY A 332 -49.91 12.57 -36.03
N ALA A 333 -49.90 13.67 -35.33
CA ALA A 333 -50.83 14.82 -35.53
C ALA A 333 -50.45 15.90 -34.51
N SER A 334 -49.83 16.95 -34.97
CA SER A 334 -49.96 18.27 -34.35
C SER A 334 -51.38 18.80 -34.63
N PRO A 335 -52.02 19.66 -33.76
CA PRO A 335 -51.85 21.06 -34.02
C PRO A 335 -51.88 22.03 -32.81
N ALA A 336 -51.28 23.17 -33.08
CA ALA A 336 -51.68 24.55 -32.73
C ALA A 336 -51.75 25.03 -31.27
N ASN A 337 -50.85 25.96 -30.91
CA ASN A 337 -51.07 27.16 -30.10
C ASN A 337 -52.24 28.00 -30.69
N PRO A 338 -52.84 29.01 -30.03
CA PRO A 338 -52.53 29.89 -28.92
C PRO A 338 -53.81 30.32 -28.12
N PRO A 339 -53.99 31.49 -27.53
CA PRO A 339 -53.15 32.40 -26.73
C PRO A 339 -53.80 32.81 -25.37
N ALA A 340 -53.09 33.32 -24.48
CA ALA A 340 -53.22 34.54 -23.68
C ALA A 340 -52.21 34.51 -22.49
#